data_33f300fbd93feb4afb4f841557e500a3
#
_entry.id   33f300fbd93feb4afb4f841557e500a3
#
_cell.length_a   1.000
_cell.length_b   1.000
_cell.length_c   1.000
_cell.angle_alpha   90.00
_cell.angle_beta   90.00
_cell.angle_gamma   90.00
#
_symmetry.space_group_name_H-M   'P 1'
#
loop_
_entity.id
_entity.type
_entity.pdbx_description
1 polymer ?
#
loop_
_entity_poly.entity_id
_entity_poly.type
_entity_poly.pdbx_seq_one_letter_code
_entity_poly.pdbx_strand_id
1 'polypeptide(L)'
;MSISEAWTDAWRKLQEMVSDFFLALPQIVLAIVVFGLIYVVANWVKSVVKRVSHAAELPSGAETVLGRLARWTVVGFGLLISLTIAVDSFEPGQLIQLLGIGSVAIGFAFHDILQNFLAGILLLLTEPFKIGDQIIVSEFEGTVENIETRATTIRTYDGRRVVIPNADLFTDSVIVNTAFPVRRTDYRVGIGYSDNIGEAMRLTLEAIRG
;
A
#
# COMPACT_ATOMS: atom_id res chain seq x y z
N MET A 1 58.29 19.72 6.23
CA MET A 1 58.01 18.43 6.91
C MET A 1 59.10 17.47 6.44
N SER A 2 59.99 17.07 7.32
CA SER A 2 61.09 16.15 6.98
C SER A 2 60.53 14.72 6.81
N ILE A 3 61.18 13.88 6.01
CA ILE A 3 60.77 12.49 5.84
C ILE A 3 60.72 11.72 7.15
N SER A 4 61.61 12.08 8.10
CA SER A 4 61.63 11.49 9.44
C SER A 4 60.44 11.88 10.30
N GLU A 5 59.90 13.09 10.19
CA GLU A 5 58.69 13.51 10.88
C GLU A 5 57.44 12.78 10.31
N ALA A 6 57.38 12.61 9.00
CA ALA A 6 56.30 11.86 8.34
C ALA A 6 56.28 10.38 8.79
N TRP A 7 57.44 9.74 8.94
CA TRP A 7 57.54 8.37 9.45
C TRP A 7 57.13 8.23 10.92
N THR A 8 57.52 9.12 11.80
CA THR A 8 57.15 9.09 13.19
C THR A 8 55.64 9.35 13.39
N ASP A 9 55.07 10.24 12.60
CA ASP A 9 53.63 10.48 12.63
C ASP A 9 52.81 9.29 12.07
N ALA A 10 53.27 8.64 11.02
CA ALA A 10 52.64 7.44 10.49
C ALA A 10 52.69 6.28 11.49
N TRP A 11 53.85 6.10 12.18
CA TRP A 11 53.98 5.05 13.19
C TRP A 11 53.13 5.29 14.40
N ARG A 12 53.02 6.54 14.90
CA ARG A 12 52.13 6.91 15.98
C ARG A 12 50.66 6.65 15.63
N LYS A 13 50.19 7.05 14.45
CA LYS A 13 48.87 6.77 13.97
C LYS A 13 48.54 5.27 13.90
N LEU A 14 49.51 4.47 13.43
CA LEU A 14 49.38 3.01 13.43
C LEU A 14 49.20 2.45 14.85
N GLN A 15 50.00 2.91 15.81
CA GLN A 15 49.87 2.49 17.20
C GLN A 15 48.56 2.92 17.83
N GLU A 16 48.09 4.14 17.57
CA GLU A 16 46.75 4.61 17.98
C GLU A 16 45.64 3.74 17.41
N MET A 17 45.69 3.47 16.10
CA MET A 17 44.68 2.59 15.44
C MET A 17 44.65 1.17 16.02
N VAL A 18 45.81 0.59 16.33
CA VAL A 18 45.92 -0.74 16.97
C VAL A 18 45.37 -0.70 18.38
N SER A 19 45.69 0.32 19.14
CA SER A 19 45.19 0.51 20.49
C SER A 19 43.66 0.66 20.52
N ASP A 20 43.11 1.51 19.63
CA ASP A 20 41.67 1.76 19.50
C ASP A 20 40.93 0.49 19.08
N PHE A 21 41.51 -0.31 18.19
CA PHE A 21 40.94 -1.61 17.81
C PHE A 21 40.85 -2.57 19.00
N PHE A 22 41.87 -2.67 19.84
CA PHE A 22 41.86 -3.51 21.06
C PHE A 22 40.85 -3.01 22.08
N LEU A 23 40.70 -1.70 22.24
CA LEU A 23 39.71 -1.07 23.11
C LEU A 23 38.27 -1.30 22.59
N ALA A 24 38.06 -1.34 21.29
CA ALA A 24 36.76 -1.61 20.67
C ALA A 24 36.37 -3.11 20.70
N LEU A 25 37.31 -4.04 20.89
CA LEU A 25 37.04 -5.48 20.84
C LEU A 25 35.88 -5.92 21.76
N PRO A 26 35.76 -5.46 23.04
CA PRO A 26 34.63 -5.86 23.88
C PRO A 26 33.29 -5.41 23.34
N GLN A 27 33.23 -4.21 22.77
CA GLN A 27 32.01 -3.66 22.15
C GLN A 27 31.63 -4.45 20.88
N ILE A 28 32.60 -4.79 20.04
CA ILE A 28 32.39 -5.61 18.82
C ILE A 28 31.87 -7.00 19.21
N VAL A 29 32.45 -7.63 20.25
CA VAL A 29 31.98 -8.92 20.75
C VAL A 29 30.56 -8.82 21.25
N LEU A 30 30.24 -7.78 22.04
CA LEU A 30 28.89 -7.54 22.51
C LEU A 30 27.91 -7.31 21.36
N ALA A 31 28.29 -6.53 20.36
CA ALA A 31 27.46 -6.29 19.15
C ALA A 31 27.17 -7.60 18.39
N ILE A 32 28.16 -8.48 18.24
CA ILE A 32 28.00 -9.79 17.61
C ILE A 32 27.05 -10.67 18.41
N VAL A 33 27.19 -10.70 19.73
CA VAL A 33 26.29 -11.48 20.62
C VAL A 33 24.85 -10.96 20.51
N VAL A 34 24.66 -9.62 20.58
CA VAL A 34 23.34 -8.99 20.43
C VAL A 34 22.73 -9.29 19.06
N PHE A 35 23.52 -9.15 17.99
CA PHE A 35 23.06 -9.50 16.65
C PHE A 35 22.66 -10.98 16.52
N GLY A 36 23.46 -11.88 17.10
CA GLY A 36 23.14 -13.32 17.14
C GLY A 36 21.82 -13.60 17.85
N LEU A 37 21.57 -12.96 19.00
CA LEU A 37 20.29 -13.08 19.69
C LEU A 37 19.12 -12.56 18.85
N ILE A 38 19.28 -11.39 18.23
CA ILE A 38 18.23 -10.82 17.35
C ILE A 38 18.00 -11.72 16.14
N TYR A 39 19.04 -12.33 15.57
CA TYR A 39 18.89 -13.28 14.47
C TYR A 39 18.09 -14.53 14.84
N VAL A 40 18.26 -15.03 16.07
CA VAL A 40 17.44 -16.12 16.62
C VAL A 40 15.99 -15.67 16.75
N VAL A 41 15.76 -14.47 17.32
CA VAL A 41 14.42 -13.86 17.42
C VAL A 41 13.79 -13.69 16.04
N ALA A 42 14.56 -13.24 15.03
CA ALA A 42 14.09 -13.06 13.65
C ALA A 42 13.59 -14.39 13.04
N ASN A 43 14.26 -15.52 13.32
CA ASN A 43 13.80 -16.84 12.88
C ASN A 43 12.54 -17.28 13.62
N TRP A 44 12.42 -16.96 14.89
CA TRP A 44 11.20 -17.22 15.67
C TRP A 44 10.02 -16.39 15.14
N VAL A 45 10.20 -15.08 14.90
CA VAL A 45 9.19 -14.21 14.31
C VAL A 45 8.74 -14.74 12.95
N LYS A 46 9.68 -15.15 12.08
CA LYS A 46 9.34 -15.80 10.79
C LYS A 46 8.42 -17.00 10.98
N SER A 47 8.71 -17.85 11.99
CA SER A 47 7.93 -19.06 12.28
C SER A 47 6.54 -18.72 12.79
N VAL A 48 6.43 -17.71 13.66
CA VAL A 48 5.14 -17.20 14.17
C VAL A 48 4.29 -16.65 13.02
N VAL A 49 4.87 -15.77 12.19
CA VAL A 49 4.17 -15.19 11.03
C VAL A 49 3.68 -16.29 10.09
N LYS A 50 4.50 -17.30 9.79
CA LYS A 50 4.06 -18.42 8.96
C LYS A 50 2.89 -19.20 9.57
N ARG A 51 2.91 -19.46 10.90
CA ARG A 51 1.81 -20.16 11.59
C ARG A 51 0.51 -19.35 11.54
N VAL A 52 0.58 -18.04 11.79
CA VAL A 52 -0.58 -17.16 11.73
C VAL A 52 -1.12 -17.08 10.30
N SER A 53 -0.25 -16.93 9.30
CA SER A 53 -0.64 -16.91 7.89
C SER A 53 -1.29 -18.23 7.44
N HIS A 54 -0.78 -19.37 7.93
CA HIS A 54 -1.36 -20.68 7.67
C HIS A 54 -2.74 -20.85 8.32
N ALA A 55 -2.90 -20.38 9.57
CA ALA A 55 -4.19 -20.39 10.27
C ALA A 55 -5.23 -19.47 9.63
N ALA A 56 -4.79 -18.43 8.91
CA ALA A 56 -5.64 -17.52 8.13
C ALA A 56 -5.92 -18.04 6.70
N GLU A 57 -5.56 -19.29 6.39
CA GLU A 57 -5.77 -19.94 5.08
C GLU A 57 -5.19 -19.16 3.89
N LEU A 58 -4.10 -18.42 4.11
CA LEU A 58 -3.45 -17.68 3.04
C LEU A 58 -2.77 -18.62 2.03
N PRO A 59 -2.69 -18.25 0.75
CA PRO A 59 -1.94 -19.02 -0.24
C PRO A 59 -0.49 -19.23 0.19
N SER A 60 0.06 -20.43 -0.05
CA SER A 60 1.41 -20.84 0.38
C SER A 60 2.53 -19.90 -0.07
N GLY A 61 2.33 -19.22 -1.21
CA GLY A 61 3.21 -18.15 -1.68
C GLY A 61 3.24 -16.94 -0.75
N ALA A 62 2.06 -16.48 -0.30
CA ALA A 62 1.91 -15.35 0.62
C ALA A 62 2.53 -15.65 1.99
N GLU A 63 2.30 -16.84 2.57
CA GLU A 63 2.93 -17.27 3.82
C GLU A 63 4.46 -17.16 3.78
N THR A 64 5.03 -17.60 2.65
CA THR A 64 6.48 -17.60 2.48
C THR A 64 7.05 -16.20 2.35
N VAL A 65 6.38 -15.33 1.59
CA VAL A 65 6.81 -13.93 1.40
C VAL A 65 6.68 -13.15 2.71
N LEU A 66 5.55 -13.24 3.39
CA LEU A 66 5.31 -12.56 4.67
C LEU A 66 6.33 -12.99 5.74
N GLY A 67 6.59 -14.30 5.84
CA GLY A 67 7.58 -14.81 6.77
C GLY A 67 9.01 -14.34 6.45
N ARG A 68 9.37 -14.19 5.16
CA ARG A 68 10.67 -13.65 4.76
C ARG A 68 10.77 -12.15 5.05
N LEU A 69 9.73 -11.39 4.71
CA LEU A 69 9.65 -9.95 4.99
C LEU A 69 9.82 -9.67 6.49
N ALA A 70 9.04 -10.31 7.34
CA ALA A 70 9.12 -10.17 8.79
C ALA A 70 10.53 -10.48 9.31
N ARG A 71 11.15 -11.56 8.83
CA ARG A 71 12.53 -11.90 9.22
C ARG A 71 13.52 -10.80 8.82
N TRP A 72 13.48 -10.35 7.54
CA TRP A 72 14.43 -9.36 7.07
C TRP A 72 14.26 -8.00 7.74
N THR A 73 13.02 -7.64 8.09
CA THR A 73 12.75 -6.44 8.89
C THR A 73 13.42 -6.52 10.26
N VAL A 74 13.24 -7.63 11.00
CA VAL A 74 13.87 -7.83 12.32
C VAL A 74 15.39 -7.88 12.20
N VAL A 75 15.95 -8.56 11.18
CA VAL A 75 17.40 -8.60 10.94
C VAL A 75 17.95 -7.21 10.61
N GLY A 76 17.24 -6.42 9.80
CA GLY A 76 17.63 -5.04 9.49
C GLY A 76 17.70 -4.14 10.73
N PHE A 77 16.67 -4.16 11.56
CA PHE A 77 16.68 -3.44 12.85
C PHE A 77 17.78 -3.96 13.77
N GLY A 78 17.98 -5.27 13.84
CA GLY A 78 19.05 -5.90 14.62
C GLY A 78 20.44 -5.46 14.19
N LEU A 79 20.66 -5.33 12.87
CA LEU A 79 21.92 -4.83 12.33
C LEU A 79 22.15 -3.37 12.74
N LEU A 80 21.13 -2.52 12.65
CA LEU A 80 21.23 -1.13 13.07
C LEU A 80 21.56 -1.00 14.57
N ILE A 81 20.88 -1.76 15.42
CA ILE A 81 21.14 -1.79 16.87
C ILE A 81 22.57 -2.27 17.15
N SER A 82 23.01 -3.34 16.50
CA SER A 82 24.34 -3.90 16.69
C SER A 82 25.43 -2.94 16.21
N LEU A 83 25.19 -2.19 15.14
CA LEU A 83 26.09 -1.18 14.62
C LEU A 83 26.29 -0.02 15.64
N THR A 84 25.21 0.39 16.32
CA THR A 84 25.29 1.43 17.38
C THR A 84 26.12 0.95 18.59
N ILE A 85 26.16 -0.34 18.86
CA ILE A 85 26.97 -0.91 19.94
C ILE A 85 28.44 -1.05 19.49
N ALA A 86 28.67 -1.42 18.24
CA ALA A 86 30.01 -1.69 17.71
C ALA A 86 30.84 -0.44 17.43
N VAL A 87 30.19 0.69 17.17
CA VAL A 87 30.84 1.92 16.68
C VAL A 87 30.44 3.10 17.57
N ASP A 88 31.37 3.55 18.43
CA ASP A 88 31.15 4.65 19.38
C ASP A 88 30.74 5.97 18.73
N SER A 89 31.22 6.21 17.50
CA SER A 89 30.88 7.41 16.72
C SER A 89 29.48 7.33 16.07
N PHE A 90 28.77 6.23 16.19
CA PHE A 90 27.43 6.07 15.64
C PHE A 90 26.36 6.46 16.64
N GLU A 91 26.03 7.74 16.64
CA GLU A 91 25.02 8.28 17.56
C GLU A 91 23.61 7.75 17.24
N PRO A 92 22.79 7.45 18.28
CA PRO A 92 21.38 7.07 18.09
C PRO A 92 20.58 8.06 17.24
N GLY A 93 20.94 9.35 17.27
CA GLY A 93 20.33 10.39 16.44
C GLY A 93 20.50 10.15 14.94
N GLN A 94 21.64 9.61 14.52
CA GLN A 94 21.88 9.26 13.10
C GLN A 94 21.01 8.11 12.63
N LEU A 95 20.73 7.12 13.52
CA LEU A 95 19.76 6.06 13.23
C LEU A 95 18.35 6.62 13.02
N ILE A 96 17.91 7.52 13.91
CA ILE A 96 16.60 8.16 13.80
C ILE A 96 16.49 8.92 12.48
N GLN A 97 17.55 9.64 12.09
CA GLN A 97 17.61 10.36 10.83
C GLN A 97 17.52 9.41 9.61
N LEU A 98 18.30 8.33 9.63
CA LEU A 98 18.30 7.32 8.56
C LEU A 98 16.94 6.64 8.44
N LEU A 99 16.36 6.23 9.57
CA LEU A 99 15.02 5.64 9.61
C LEU A 99 13.94 6.63 9.20
N GLY A 100 14.09 7.92 9.53
CA GLY A 100 13.19 8.99 9.10
C GLY A 100 13.16 9.13 7.58
N ILE A 101 14.31 9.24 6.94
CA ILE A 101 14.41 9.31 5.47
C ILE A 101 13.88 8.02 4.83
N GLY A 102 14.26 6.86 5.36
CA GLY A 102 13.78 5.57 4.88
C GLY A 102 12.26 5.40 5.01
N SER A 103 11.67 5.86 6.12
CA SER A 103 10.22 5.78 6.33
C SER A 103 9.43 6.67 5.36
N VAL A 104 9.95 7.85 5.01
CA VAL A 104 9.35 8.71 3.99
C VAL A 104 9.35 8.02 2.62
N ALA A 105 10.48 7.42 2.23
CA ALA A 105 10.59 6.69 0.97
C ALA A 105 9.61 5.48 0.93
N ILE A 106 9.52 4.73 2.02
CA ILE A 106 8.57 3.63 2.16
C ILE A 106 7.14 4.14 2.13
N GLY A 107 6.83 5.26 2.82
CA GLY A 107 5.52 5.89 2.82
C GLY A 107 5.06 6.26 1.40
N PHE A 108 5.92 6.85 0.59
CA PHE A 108 5.62 7.13 -0.83
C PHE A 108 5.40 5.85 -1.64
N ALA A 109 6.19 4.80 -1.42
CA ALA A 109 6.02 3.54 -2.13
C ALA A 109 4.68 2.84 -1.79
N PHE A 110 4.13 3.05 -0.60
CA PHE A 110 2.87 2.47 -0.13
C PHE A 110 1.68 3.44 -0.22
N HIS A 111 1.89 4.66 -0.69
CA HIS A 111 0.87 5.72 -0.74
C HIS A 111 -0.45 5.24 -1.40
N ASP A 112 -0.37 4.69 -2.61
CA ASP A 112 -1.56 4.27 -3.37
C ASP A 112 -2.29 3.08 -2.71
N ILE A 113 -1.54 2.18 -2.08
CA ILE A 113 -2.11 1.04 -1.35
C ILE A 113 -2.91 1.54 -0.15
N LEU A 114 -2.33 2.46 0.64
CA LEU A 114 -2.99 3.06 1.80
C LEU A 114 -4.19 3.92 1.40
N GLN A 115 -4.07 4.69 0.33
CA GLN A 115 -5.16 5.53 -0.18
C GLN A 115 -6.37 4.67 -0.56
N ASN A 116 -6.17 3.61 -1.32
CA ASN A 116 -7.25 2.69 -1.70
C ASN A 116 -7.85 1.96 -0.50
N PHE A 117 -7.04 1.56 0.46
CA PHE A 117 -7.49 0.93 1.69
C PHE A 117 -8.37 1.86 2.53
N LEU A 118 -7.92 3.09 2.78
CA LEU A 118 -8.68 4.09 3.53
C LEU A 118 -9.97 4.48 2.80
N ALA A 119 -9.91 4.68 1.49
CA ALA A 119 -11.09 4.93 0.67
C ALA A 119 -12.11 3.79 0.77
N GLY A 120 -11.67 2.53 0.72
CA GLY A 120 -12.54 1.37 0.89
C GLY A 120 -13.24 1.35 2.25
N ILE A 121 -12.53 1.66 3.33
CA ILE A 121 -13.14 1.79 4.67
C ILE A 121 -14.16 2.92 4.69
N LEU A 122 -13.84 4.09 4.11
CA LEU A 122 -14.75 5.23 4.08
C LEU A 122 -16.00 4.94 3.25
N LEU A 123 -15.87 4.29 2.09
CA LEU A 123 -17.02 3.85 1.28
C LEU A 123 -17.95 2.93 2.05
N LEU A 124 -17.40 1.98 2.82
CA LEU A 124 -18.18 1.07 3.66
C LEU A 124 -18.85 1.76 4.86
N LEU A 125 -18.24 2.83 5.39
CA LEU A 125 -18.80 3.57 6.54
C LEU A 125 -19.84 4.62 6.12
N THR A 126 -19.61 5.29 4.99
CA THR A 126 -20.49 6.37 4.52
C THR A 126 -21.60 5.90 3.58
N GLU A 127 -21.42 4.72 2.99
CA GLU A 127 -22.37 4.07 2.05
C GLU A 127 -22.95 5.04 1.00
N PRO A 128 -22.14 5.78 0.24
CA PRO A 128 -22.66 6.69 -0.80
C PRO A 128 -23.42 5.93 -1.90
N PHE A 129 -23.12 4.66 -2.07
CA PHE A 129 -23.82 3.65 -2.86
C PHE A 129 -23.67 2.29 -2.18
N LYS A 130 -24.52 1.32 -2.54
CA LYS A 130 -24.57 -0.02 -1.92
C LYS A 130 -24.36 -1.11 -2.96
N ILE A 131 -24.05 -2.31 -2.47
CA ILE A 131 -24.06 -3.50 -3.33
C ILE A 131 -25.45 -3.68 -3.92
N GLY A 132 -25.52 -3.83 -5.24
CA GLY A 132 -26.76 -3.88 -6.00
C GLY A 132 -27.15 -2.56 -6.67
N ASP A 133 -26.56 -1.42 -6.27
CA ASP A 133 -26.81 -0.14 -6.92
C ASP A 133 -26.19 -0.10 -8.33
N GLN A 134 -26.86 0.64 -9.23
CA GLN A 134 -26.37 0.96 -10.55
C GLN A 134 -25.61 2.28 -10.51
N ILE A 135 -24.32 2.22 -10.81
CA ILE A 135 -23.45 3.39 -10.79
C ILE A 135 -22.80 3.66 -12.15
N ILE A 136 -22.51 4.94 -12.38
CA ILE A 136 -21.65 5.39 -13.48
C ILE A 136 -20.44 6.07 -12.83
N VAL A 137 -19.26 5.61 -13.21
CA VAL A 137 -17.98 6.20 -12.80
C VAL A 137 -17.05 6.22 -14.00
N SER A 138 -16.48 7.40 -14.29
CA SER A 138 -15.68 7.62 -15.52
C SER A 138 -16.44 7.16 -16.77
N GLU A 139 -15.94 6.17 -17.50
CA GLU A 139 -16.55 5.60 -18.70
C GLU A 139 -17.32 4.29 -18.46
N PHE A 140 -17.38 3.82 -17.22
CA PHE A 140 -17.99 2.55 -16.86
C PHE A 140 -19.35 2.74 -16.21
N GLU A 141 -20.35 2.00 -16.71
CA GLU A 141 -21.68 1.89 -16.11
C GLU A 141 -21.98 0.44 -15.77
N GLY A 142 -22.52 0.18 -14.58
CA GLY A 142 -22.81 -1.17 -14.14
C GLY A 142 -23.39 -1.25 -12.74
N THR A 143 -23.69 -2.48 -12.33
CA THR A 143 -24.20 -2.80 -10.99
C THR A 143 -23.05 -3.16 -10.05
N VAL A 144 -23.03 -2.59 -8.86
CA VAL A 144 -22.05 -2.90 -7.82
C VAL A 144 -22.25 -4.33 -7.35
N GLU A 145 -21.25 -5.19 -7.55
CA GLU A 145 -21.28 -6.59 -7.09
C GLU A 145 -20.61 -6.76 -5.72
N ASN A 146 -19.48 -6.08 -5.51
CA ASN A 146 -18.73 -6.21 -4.25
C ASN A 146 -17.89 -4.96 -3.98
N ILE A 147 -17.74 -4.61 -2.69
CA ILE A 147 -16.85 -3.56 -2.21
C ILE A 147 -15.79 -4.23 -1.35
N GLU A 148 -14.57 -4.34 -1.88
CA GLU A 148 -13.44 -4.95 -1.20
C GLU A 148 -12.53 -3.88 -0.58
N THR A 149 -11.56 -4.31 0.19
CA THR A 149 -10.64 -3.43 0.92
C THR A 149 -9.91 -2.40 0.05
N ARG A 150 -9.58 -2.75 -1.21
CA ARG A 150 -8.78 -1.90 -2.11
C ARG A 150 -9.49 -1.49 -3.39
N ALA A 151 -10.54 -2.21 -3.76
CA ALA A 151 -11.24 -2.01 -5.03
C ALA A 151 -12.69 -2.42 -4.91
N THR A 152 -13.55 -1.80 -5.70
CA THR A 152 -14.95 -2.15 -5.86
C THR A 152 -15.14 -2.81 -7.22
N THR A 153 -15.91 -3.87 -7.25
CA THR A 153 -16.23 -4.61 -8.49
C THR A 153 -17.63 -4.25 -8.94
N ILE A 154 -17.76 -3.86 -10.22
CA ILE A 154 -19.04 -3.66 -10.87
C ILE A 154 -19.20 -4.63 -12.05
N ARG A 155 -20.43 -4.98 -12.36
CA ARG A 155 -20.80 -5.74 -13.55
C ARG A 155 -21.52 -4.83 -14.53
N THR A 156 -20.93 -4.66 -15.71
CA THR A 156 -21.53 -3.88 -16.81
C THR A 156 -22.71 -4.63 -17.43
N TYR A 157 -23.57 -3.92 -18.14
CA TYR A 157 -24.75 -4.51 -18.78
C TYR A 157 -24.42 -5.49 -19.93
N ASP A 158 -23.24 -5.36 -20.53
CA ASP A 158 -22.71 -6.31 -21.51
C ASP A 158 -22.00 -7.53 -20.87
N GLY A 159 -22.10 -7.68 -19.54
CA GLY A 159 -21.62 -8.84 -18.78
C GLY A 159 -20.14 -8.82 -18.42
N ARG A 160 -19.43 -7.71 -18.60
CA ARG A 160 -18.02 -7.58 -18.17
C ARG A 160 -17.94 -7.23 -16.69
N ARG A 161 -16.89 -7.73 -16.04
CA ARG A 161 -16.51 -7.33 -14.69
C ARG A 161 -15.47 -6.22 -14.78
N VAL A 162 -15.75 -5.10 -14.15
CA VAL A 162 -14.81 -3.98 -14.02
C VAL A 162 -14.40 -3.86 -12.55
N VAL A 163 -13.09 -3.80 -12.31
CA VAL A 163 -12.51 -3.62 -10.97
C VAL A 163 -11.99 -2.19 -10.90
N ILE A 164 -12.60 -1.39 -10.04
CA ILE A 164 -12.31 0.04 -9.90
C ILE A 164 -11.59 0.25 -8.58
N PRO A 165 -10.43 0.92 -8.55
CA PRO A 165 -9.76 1.31 -7.31
C PRO A 165 -10.71 2.12 -6.42
N ASN A 166 -10.72 1.85 -5.10
CA ASN A 166 -11.62 2.57 -4.19
C ASN A 166 -11.27 4.06 -4.09
N ALA A 167 -10.00 4.42 -4.28
CA ALA A 167 -9.57 5.81 -4.29
C ALA A 167 -10.28 6.61 -5.39
N ASP A 168 -10.44 6.04 -6.59
CA ASP A 168 -11.12 6.69 -7.71
C ASP A 168 -12.60 6.92 -7.39
N LEU A 169 -13.27 5.91 -6.80
CA LEU A 169 -14.69 6.01 -6.38
C LEU A 169 -14.91 7.02 -5.24
N PHE A 170 -13.89 7.29 -4.44
CA PHE A 170 -13.97 8.24 -3.34
C PHE A 170 -13.64 9.68 -3.77
N THR A 171 -12.76 9.84 -4.75
CA THR A 171 -12.29 11.18 -5.21
C THR A 171 -13.05 11.69 -6.43
N ASP A 172 -13.55 10.81 -7.27
CA ASP A 172 -14.25 11.17 -8.50
C ASP A 172 -15.76 11.30 -8.27
N SER A 173 -16.43 11.91 -9.24
CA SER A 173 -17.89 11.99 -9.24
C SER A 173 -18.49 10.63 -9.60
N VAL A 174 -19.30 10.07 -8.71
CA VAL A 174 -20.06 8.84 -8.96
C VAL A 174 -21.53 9.20 -9.13
N ILE A 175 -22.13 8.78 -10.24
CA ILE A 175 -23.57 8.90 -10.46
C ILE A 175 -24.22 7.60 -10.01
N VAL A 176 -25.16 7.67 -9.05
CA VAL A 176 -25.91 6.51 -8.57
C VAL A 176 -27.31 6.54 -9.18
N ASN A 177 -27.54 5.71 -10.19
CA ASN A 177 -28.77 5.66 -10.96
C ASN A 177 -29.96 5.17 -10.14
N THR A 178 -29.75 4.38 -9.09
CA THR A 178 -30.74 3.77 -8.22
C THR A 178 -30.95 4.53 -6.92
N ALA A 179 -30.28 5.67 -6.72
CA ALA A 179 -30.39 6.48 -5.49
C ALA A 179 -31.82 6.97 -5.21
N PHE A 180 -32.62 7.17 -6.27
CA PHE A 180 -34.00 7.63 -6.16
C PHE A 180 -34.96 6.67 -6.89
N PRO A 181 -36.21 6.53 -6.41
CA PRO A 181 -37.18 5.59 -6.99
C PRO A 181 -37.66 5.99 -8.38
N VAL A 182 -37.44 7.24 -8.78
CA VAL A 182 -37.86 7.78 -10.09
C VAL A 182 -36.67 8.43 -10.79
N ARG A 183 -36.44 8.04 -12.03
CA ARG A 183 -35.44 8.60 -12.92
C ARG A 183 -36.09 9.13 -14.20
N ARG A 184 -35.73 10.32 -14.61
CA ARG A 184 -36.14 10.85 -15.92
C ARG A 184 -35.28 10.23 -17.02
N THR A 185 -35.95 9.77 -18.07
CA THR A 185 -35.30 9.29 -19.29
C THR A 185 -35.81 10.08 -20.47
N ASP A 186 -34.94 10.57 -21.33
CA ASP A 186 -35.28 11.33 -22.52
C ASP A 186 -35.02 10.46 -23.76
N TYR A 187 -36.06 10.26 -24.57
CA TYR A 187 -35.96 9.59 -25.84
C TYR A 187 -36.15 10.57 -27.01
N ARG A 188 -35.28 10.47 -27.99
CA ARG A 188 -35.44 11.22 -29.25
C ARG A 188 -36.04 10.32 -30.30
N VAL A 189 -37.21 10.70 -30.81
CA VAL A 189 -37.91 9.98 -31.87
C VAL A 189 -37.74 10.79 -33.16
N GLY A 190 -37.09 10.19 -34.17
CA GLY A 190 -36.99 10.79 -35.50
C GLY A 190 -38.31 10.61 -36.27
N ILE A 191 -38.76 11.69 -36.87
CA ILE A 191 -39.94 11.66 -37.77
C ILE A 191 -39.54 12.19 -39.16
N GLY A 192 -40.28 11.80 -40.19
CA GLY A 192 -40.08 12.32 -41.54
C GLY A 192 -40.49 13.78 -41.69
N TYR A 193 -39.91 14.50 -42.63
CA TYR A 193 -40.20 15.92 -42.84
C TYR A 193 -41.66 16.20 -43.22
N SER A 194 -42.38 15.22 -43.77
CA SER A 194 -43.80 15.29 -44.17
C SER A 194 -44.75 14.79 -43.08
N ASP A 195 -44.25 14.25 -41.98
CA ASP A 195 -45.08 13.63 -40.94
C ASP A 195 -45.73 14.69 -40.03
N ASN A 196 -46.90 14.36 -39.53
CA ASN A 196 -47.60 15.21 -38.57
C ASN A 196 -47.00 15.04 -37.15
N ILE A 197 -46.37 16.09 -36.65
CA ILE A 197 -45.71 16.12 -35.33
C ILE A 197 -46.71 15.76 -34.23
N GLY A 198 -47.95 16.24 -34.28
CA GLY A 198 -48.99 15.94 -33.26
C GLY A 198 -49.36 14.46 -33.22
N GLU A 199 -49.49 13.83 -34.36
CA GLU A 199 -49.82 12.42 -34.46
C GLU A 199 -48.64 11.54 -34.01
N ALA A 200 -47.41 11.89 -34.38
CA ALA A 200 -46.21 11.20 -33.92
C ALA A 200 -46.05 11.29 -32.38
N MET A 201 -46.30 12.44 -31.82
CA MET A 201 -46.27 12.65 -30.37
C MET A 201 -47.33 11.85 -29.64
N ARG A 202 -48.57 11.79 -30.19
CA ARG A 202 -49.66 10.98 -29.65
C ARG A 202 -49.30 9.49 -29.62
N LEU A 203 -48.83 8.97 -30.76
CA LEU A 203 -48.44 7.56 -30.91
C LEU A 203 -47.27 7.20 -29.99
N THR A 204 -46.29 8.07 -29.85
CA THR A 204 -45.14 7.88 -28.97
C THR A 204 -45.60 7.83 -27.50
N LEU A 205 -46.46 8.75 -27.04
CA LEU A 205 -47.00 8.75 -25.70
C LEU A 205 -47.88 7.54 -25.42
N GLU A 206 -48.65 7.05 -26.39
CA GLU A 206 -49.46 5.84 -26.29
C GLU A 206 -48.57 4.59 -26.12
N ALA A 207 -47.49 4.50 -26.88
CA ALA A 207 -46.53 3.39 -26.81
C ALA A 207 -45.76 3.35 -25.49
N ILE A 208 -45.54 4.50 -24.82
CA ILE A 208 -44.86 4.54 -23.51
C ILE A 208 -45.81 4.20 -22.36
N ARG A 209 -47.12 4.40 -22.52
CA ARG A 209 -48.14 4.15 -21.47
C ARG A 209 -48.72 2.72 -21.46
N GLY A 210 -48.54 1.99 -22.54
CA GLY A 210 -48.96 0.59 -22.68
C GLY A 210 -47.92 -0.36 -22.09
#